data_59d9e96c88c819d5bfa8b18516ca3e45
#
_entry.id   59d9e96c88c819d5bfa8b18516ca3e45
#
_cell.length_a   1.000
_cell.length_b   1.000
_cell.length_c   1.000
_cell.angle_alpha   90.00
_cell.angle_beta   90.00
_cell.angle_gamma   90.00
#
_symmetry.space_group_name_H-M   'P 1'
#
loop_
_entity.id
_entity.type
_entity.pdbx_description
1 polymer ?
#
loop_
_entity_poly.entity_id
_entity_poly.type
_entity_poly.pdbx_seq_one_letter_code
_entity_poly.pdbx_strand_id
1 'polypeptide(L)'
;MTSLSALLAHEIKNPLAGIRGAAELLQQGGGQNANALTQLIIAETDRIAALLTRMESLAGGKDIERQPVNIHEVITHCIQLAQNSFGKDFTIVSDFDPSLPEAEGDRDLLIQSLLNLIKNACEASDKNKEIIIRTFFNFGARLAISGQGAGTGSPLVIEVEDHGGGIPEDLRERIFDPFVSSKSNGSGLGLALVASTIADHGGSLDVQSRAGHTVFRVGLPVVSPKHGGVERSPQGSMSRSK
;
A
#
# COMPACT_ATOMS: atom_id res chain seq x y z
N MET A 1 -2.98 -1.04 26.87
CA MET A 1 -2.74 -0.39 25.56
C MET A 1 -1.34 0.19 25.56
N THR A 2 -0.39 -0.41 24.88
CA THR A 2 0.94 0.16 24.72
C THR A 2 0.79 1.39 23.82
N SER A 3 1.21 2.58 24.24
CA SER A 3 1.04 3.78 23.46
C SER A 3 1.91 3.68 22.17
N LEU A 4 1.43 4.25 21.06
CA LEU A 4 2.15 4.35 19.79
C LEU A 4 3.58 4.87 19.99
N SER A 5 3.72 5.87 20.86
CA SER A 5 5.02 6.46 21.24
C SER A 5 5.97 5.48 21.94
N ALA A 6 5.47 4.56 22.76
CA ALA A 6 6.31 3.57 23.44
C ALA A 6 6.82 2.49 22.47
N LEU A 7 5.98 2.05 21.52
CA LEU A 7 6.38 1.11 20.45
C LEU A 7 7.43 1.74 19.53
N LEU A 8 7.21 2.99 19.14
CA LEU A 8 8.17 3.76 18.33
C LEU A 8 9.52 3.93 19.02
N ALA A 9 9.49 4.31 20.31
CA ALA A 9 10.72 4.44 21.06
C ALA A 9 11.49 3.12 21.08
N HIS A 10 10.80 1.98 21.14
CA HIS A 10 11.44 0.66 21.09
C HIS A 10 12.02 0.34 19.71
N GLU A 11 11.27 0.59 18.63
CA GLU A 11 11.71 0.36 17.24
C GLU A 11 12.88 1.27 16.81
N ILE A 12 12.99 2.47 17.35
CA ILE A 12 14.13 3.38 17.12
C ILE A 12 15.32 3.00 18.02
N LYS A 13 15.06 2.60 19.26
CA LYS A 13 16.13 2.27 20.21
C LYS A 13 16.98 1.07 19.78
N ASN A 14 16.36 0.09 19.12
CA ASN A 14 17.03 -1.12 18.63
C ASN A 14 18.14 -0.79 17.60
N PRO A 15 17.86 -0.11 16.47
CA PRO A 15 18.89 0.26 15.52
C PRO A 15 19.92 1.23 16.11
N LEU A 16 19.52 2.15 16.99
CA LEU A 16 20.47 3.02 17.69
C LEU A 16 21.46 2.23 18.56
N ALA A 17 21.00 1.15 19.21
CA ALA A 17 21.87 0.28 19.99
C ALA A 17 22.87 -0.46 19.07
N GLY A 18 22.44 -0.91 17.88
CA GLY A 18 23.31 -1.50 16.86
C GLY A 18 24.38 -0.53 16.35
N ILE A 19 23.95 0.71 16.01
CA ILE A 19 24.87 1.79 15.58
C ILE A 19 25.91 2.06 16.68
N ARG A 20 25.47 2.21 17.91
CA ARG A 20 26.36 2.48 19.04
C ARG A 20 27.36 1.35 19.25
N GLY A 21 26.90 0.10 19.27
CA GLY A 21 27.78 -1.06 19.42
C GLY A 21 28.81 -1.17 18.32
N ALA A 22 28.43 -0.95 17.05
CA ALA A 22 29.36 -0.94 15.93
C ALA A 22 30.38 0.20 16.04
N ALA A 23 29.96 1.39 16.46
CA ALA A 23 30.86 2.54 16.65
C ALA A 23 31.84 2.31 17.82
N GLU A 24 31.39 1.73 18.95
CA GLU A 24 32.26 1.35 20.07
C GLU A 24 33.35 0.34 19.67
N LEU A 25 32.97 -0.67 18.84
CA LEU A 25 33.93 -1.65 18.29
C LEU A 25 34.92 -1.00 17.30
N LEU A 26 34.49 -0.06 16.48
CA LEU A 26 35.36 0.70 15.60
C LEU A 26 36.35 1.55 16.40
N GLN A 27 35.92 2.18 17.48
CA GLN A 27 36.77 2.97 18.39
C GLN A 27 37.84 2.13 19.07
N GLN A 28 37.59 0.86 19.36
CA GLN A 28 38.53 -0.10 19.93
C GLN A 28 39.51 -0.66 18.91
N GLY A 29 39.51 -0.15 17.67
CA GLY A 29 40.47 -0.48 16.64
C GLY A 29 39.93 -1.26 15.45
N GLY A 30 38.64 -1.63 15.43
CA GLY A 30 37.91 -2.18 14.28
C GLY A 30 38.49 -3.38 13.53
N GLY A 31 39.78 -3.44 13.43
CA GLY A 31 40.53 -4.51 12.79
C GLY A 31 40.06 -4.86 11.37
N GLN A 32 40.08 -6.13 11.05
CA GLN A 32 39.60 -6.65 9.75
C GLN A 32 38.06 -6.46 9.54
N ASN A 33 37.33 -6.13 10.60
CA ASN A 33 35.87 -5.98 10.57
C ASN A 33 35.40 -4.53 10.39
N ALA A 34 36.30 -3.55 10.23
CA ALA A 34 35.94 -2.13 10.16
C ALA A 34 34.91 -1.84 9.04
N ASN A 35 35.07 -2.44 7.86
CA ASN A 35 34.08 -2.28 6.76
C ASN A 35 32.73 -2.88 7.10
N ALA A 36 32.67 -4.05 7.73
CA ALA A 36 31.41 -4.68 8.14
C ALA A 36 30.69 -3.85 9.21
N LEU A 37 31.43 -3.30 10.18
CA LEU A 37 30.87 -2.42 11.20
C LEU A 37 30.34 -1.10 10.61
N THR A 38 31.06 -0.52 9.64
CA THR A 38 30.61 0.67 8.94
C THR A 38 29.34 0.39 8.12
N GLN A 39 29.26 -0.75 7.42
CA GLN A 39 28.08 -1.17 6.68
C GLN A 39 26.88 -1.38 7.62
N LEU A 40 27.10 -1.93 8.81
CA LEU A 40 26.03 -2.08 9.82
C LEU A 40 25.50 -0.70 10.26
N ILE A 41 26.37 0.27 10.52
CA ILE A 41 25.96 1.64 10.88
C ILE A 41 25.11 2.24 9.77
N ILE A 42 25.53 2.13 8.51
CA ILE A 42 24.78 2.65 7.36
C ILE A 42 23.39 1.96 7.29
N ALA A 43 23.35 0.63 7.34
CA ALA A 43 22.11 -0.13 7.26
C ALA A 43 21.11 0.23 8.37
N GLU A 44 21.57 0.39 9.62
CA GLU A 44 20.71 0.76 10.73
C GLU A 44 20.27 2.23 10.65
N THR A 45 21.10 3.11 10.09
CA THR A 45 20.71 4.51 9.81
C THR A 45 19.63 4.59 8.75
N ASP A 46 19.78 3.85 7.65
CA ASP A 46 18.77 3.76 6.59
C ASP A 46 17.47 3.17 7.11
N ARG A 47 17.54 2.21 8.02
CA ARG A 47 16.37 1.64 8.69
C ARG A 47 15.62 2.68 9.52
N ILE A 48 16.31 3.54 10.28
CA ILE A 48 15.69 4.64 11.03
C ILE A 48 15.05 5.64 10.08
N ALA A 49 15.72 6.05 9.01
CA ALA A 49 15.18 6.97 8.02
C ALA A 49 13.89 6.43 7.39
N ALA A 50 13.88 5.14 7.01
CA ALA A 50 12.69 4.48 6.49
C ALA A 50 11.54 4.41 7.50
N LEU A 51 11.82 4.21 8.80
CA LEU A 51 10.82 4.26 9.86
C LEU A 51 10.20 5.65 10.00
N LEU A 52 11.03 6.70 9.99
CA LEU A 52 10.55 8.10 10.08
C LEU A 52 9.66 8.46 8.89
N THR A 53 10.08 8.15 7.66
CA THR A 53 9.28 8.40 6.46
C THR A 53 7.92 7.69 6.52
N ARG A 54 7.87 6.45 7.00
CA ARG A 54 6.62 5.71 7.18
C ARG A 54 5.72 6.35 8.23
N MET A 55 6.31 6.91 9.27
CA MET A 55 5.55 7.62 10.32
C MET A 55 4.97 8.93 9.83
N GLU A 56 5.74 9.72 9.08
CA GLU A 56 5.25 10.94 8.45
C GLU A 56 4.05 10.64 7.54
N SER A 57 4.11 9.55 6.79
CA SER A 57 2.99 9.09 5.95
C SER A 57 1.77 8.66 6.78
N LEU A 58 1.96 8.05 7.96
CA LEU A 58 0.85 7.67 8.86
C LEU A 58 0.27 8.85 9.66
N ALA A 59 1.07 9.89 9.92
CA ALA A 59 0.63 11.08 10.65
C ALA A 59 -0.38 11.94 9.86
N GLY A 60 -0.55 11.67 8.57
CA GLY A 60 -1.39 12.44 7.66
C GLY A 60 -0.82 13.84 7.43
N GLY A 61 -0.84 14.35 6.23
CA GLY A 61 -0.39 15.74 5.99
C GLY A 61 0.32 15.98 4.67
N LYS A 62 0.53 14.94 3.86
CA LYS A 62 0.83 15.18 2.46
C LYS A 62 -0.48 15.39 1.72
N ASP A 63 -0.61 16.54 1.09
CA ASP A 63 -1.63 16.74 0.08
C ASP A 63 -1.41 15.67 -1.01
N ILE A 64 -2.41 14.80 -1.20
CA ILE A 64 -2.37 13.76 -2.23
C ILE A 64 -2.49 14.44 -3.58
N GLU A 65 -1.51 14.25 -4.43
CA GLU A 65 -1.53 14.75 -5.79
C GLU A 65 -2.39 13.83 -6.67
N ARG A 66 -3.72 14.03 -6.59
CA ARG A 66 -4.67 13.21 -7.32
C ARG A 66 -4.62 13.50 -8.82
N GLN A 67 -4.33 12.46 -9.59
CA GLN A 67 -4.30 12.49 -11.05
C GLN A 67 -4.91 11.20 -11.62
N PRO A 68 -5.28 11.18 -12.91
CA PRO A 68 -5.63 9.94 -13.59
C PRO A 68 -4.44 8.98 -13.59
N VAL A 69 -4.66 7.77 -13.11
CA VAL A 69 -3.62 6.72 -12.99
C VAL A 69 -4.08 5.45 -13.66
N ASN A 70 -3.31 4.99 -14.64
CA ASN A 70 -3.49 3.65 -15.21
C ASN A 70 -2.98 2.61 -14.21
N ILE A 71 -3.91 1.90 -13.57
CA ILE A 71 -3.56 0.96 -12.51
C ILE A 71 -2.77 -0.25 -13.02
N HIS A 72 -2.97 -0.67 -14.26
CA HIS A 72 -2.23 -1.79 -14.85
C HIS A 72 -0.75 -1.45 -15.05
N GLU A 73 -0.42 -0.21 -15.41
CA GLU A 73 0.96 0.26 -15.50
C GLU A 73 1.62 0.27 -14.11
N VAL A 74 0.89 0.73 -13.09
CA VAL A 74 1.37 0.73 -11.70
C VAL A 74 1.63 -0.69 -11.23
N ILE A 75 0.70 -1.62 -11.41
CA ILE A 75 0.86 -3.02 -10.99
C ILE A 75 2.03 -3.67 -11.75
N THR A 76 2.11 -3.47 -13.07
CA THR A 76 3.21 -4.02 -13.90
C THR A 76 4.56 -3.51 -13.40
N HIS A 77 4.67 -2.22 -13.09
CA HIS A 77 5.87 -1.63 -12.50
C HIS A 77 6.22 -2.25 -11.14
N CYS A 78 5.22 -2.45 -10.27
CA CYS A 78 5.42 -3.10 -8.96
C CYS A 78 5.90 -4.55 -9.11
N ILE A 79 5.34 -5.32 -10.06
CA ILE A 79 5.77 -6.69 -10.35
C ILE A 79 7.24 -6.71 -10.79
N GLN A 80 7.65 -5.81 -11.70
CA GLN A 80 9.04 -5.70 -12.15
C GLN A 80 9.99 -5.37 -10.99
N LEU A 81 9.63 -4.42 -10.13
CA LEU A 81 10.42 -4.08 -8.95
C LEU A 81 10.52 -5.26 -7.97
N ALA A 82 9.41 -5.95 -7.71
CA ALA A 82 9.39 -7.12 -6.85
C ALA A 82 10.28 -8.25 -7.40
N GLN A 83 10.16 -8.58 -8.68
CA GLN A 83 10.95 -9.62 -9.34
C GLN A 83 12.45 -9.32 -9.35
N ASN A 84 12.85 -8.04 -9.39
CA ASN A 84 14.24 -7.64 -9.33
C ASN A 84 14.79 -7.58 -7.88
N SER A 85 13.95 -7.83 -6.86
CA SER A 85 14.34 -7.73 -5.45
C SER A 85 13.83 -8.91 -4.62
N PHE A 86 12.83 -8.68 -3.78
CA PHE A 86 12.31 -9.66 -2.81
C PHE A 86 11.46 -10.78 -3.44
N GLY A 87 10.89 -10.53 -4.61
CA GLY A 87 9.99 -11.45 -5.32
C GLY A 87 10.67 -12.31 -6.39
N LYS A 88 11.99 -12.27 -6.53
CA LYS A 88 12.74 -12.97 -7.60
C LYS A 88 12.52 -14.50 -7.65
N ASP A 89 12.21 -15.11 -6.53
CA ASP A 89 12.01 -16.55 -6.40
C ASP A 89 10.52 -16.94 -6.45
N PHE A 90 9.62 -15.99 -6.70
CA PHE A 90 8.18 -16.21 -6.73
C PHE A 90 7.61 -16.06 -8.15
N THR A 91 6.60 -16.86 -8.46
CA THR A 91 5.78 -16.67 -9.66
C THR A 91 4.67 -15.69 -9.34
N ILE A 92 4.69 -14.51 -9.97
CA ILE A 92 3.64 -13.50 -9.82
C ILE A 92 2.84 -13.49 -11.13
N VAL A 93 1.55 -13.84 -11.03
CA VAL A 93 0.62 -13.93 -12.15
C VAL A 93 -0.32 -12.72 -12.11
N SER A 94 -0.56 -12.11 -13.26
CA SER A 94 -1.51 -11.01 -13.41
C SER A 94 -2.72 -11.44 -14.23
N ASP A 95 -3.92 -11.13 -13.73
CA ASP A 95 -5.22 -11.36 -14.37
C ASP A 95 -5.97 -10.04 -14.40
N PHE A 96 -5.84 -9.31 -15.49
CA PHE A 96 -6.30 -7.93 -15.61
C PHE A 96 -7.56 -7.82 -16.45
N ASP A 97 -8.56 -7.09 -15.97
CA ASP A 97 -9.68 -6.62 -16.77
C ASP A 97 -9.21 -5.43 -17.65
N PRO A 98 -9.09 -5.62 -18.98
CA PRO A 98 -8.57 -4.60 -19.88
C PRO A 98 -9.51 -3.39 -20.04
N SER A 99 -10.73 -3.48 -19.53
CA SER A 99 -11.76 -2.44 -19.68
C SER A 99 -11.78 -1.45 -18.51
N LEU A 100 -10.86 -1.59 -17.54
CA LEU A 100 -10.83 -0.73 -16.37
C LEU A 100 -10.56 0.74 -16.74
N PRO A 101 -11.35 1.68 -16.20
CA PRO A 101 -11.04 3.10 -16.29
C PRO A 101 -9.82 3.45 -15.42
N GLU A 102 -9.26 4.63 -15.65
CA GLU A 102 -8.19 5.16 -14.79
C GLU A 102 -8.70 5.41 -13.37
N ALA A 103 -7.85 5.08 -12.39
CA ALA A 103 -8.07 5.43 -10.99
C ALA A 103 -7.77 6.92 -10.77
N GLU A 104 -8.42 7.53 -9.79
CA GLU A 104 -8.06 8.86 -9.31
C GLU A 104 -7.14 8.74 -8.10
N GLY A 105 -5.85 9.11 -8.23
CA GLY A 105 -4.91 8.94 -7.12
C GLY A 105 -3.51 9.47 -7.38
N ASP A 106 -2.67 9.31 -6.36
CA ASP A 106 -1.24 9.59 -6.40
C ASP A 106 -0.48 8.30 -6.78
N ARG A 107 0.18 8.36 -7.94
CA ARG A 107 0.87 7.19 -8.52
C ARG A 107 1.93 6.60 -7.60
N ASP A 108 2.72 7.43 -6.94
CA ASP A 108 3.85 6.97 -6.13
C ASP A 108 3.38 6.34 -4.80
N LEU A 109 2.35 6.92 -4.19
CA LEU A 109 1.71 6.34 -3.00
C LEU A 109 1.02 5.01 -3.32
N LEU A 110 0.39 4.89 -4.49
CA LEU A 110 -0.21 3.63 -4.95
C LEU A 110 0.87 2.56 -5.23
N ILE A 111 2.00 2.91 -5.85
CA ILE A 111 3.16 2.01 -6.02
C ILE A 111 3.63 1.51 -4.66
N GLN A 112 3.84 2.40 -3.70
CA GLN A 112 4.30 2.02 -2.36
C GLN A 112 3.33 1.07 -1.66
N SER A 113 2.03 1.33 -1.76
CA SER A 113 0.98 0.49 -1.18
C SER A 113 0.94 -0.90 -1.81
N LEU A 114 0.97 -0.99 -3.14
CA LEU A 114 0.96 -2.26 -3.85
C LEU A 114 2.25 -3.07 -3.61
N LEU A 115 3.41 -2.44 -3.58
CA LEU A 115 4.66 -3.10 -3.21
C LEU A 115 4.61 -3.68 -1.79
N ASN A 116 3.99 -2.99 -0.82
CA ASN A 116 3.79 -3.53 0.53
C ASN A 116 2.89 -4.76 0.52
N LEU A 117 1.79 -4.77 -0.26
CA LEU A 117 0.91 -5.94 -0.38
C LEU A 117 1.62 -7.11 -1.06
N ILE A 118 2.30 -6.87 -2.19
CA ILE A 118 3.06 -7.92 -2.90
C ILE A 118 4.16 -8.50 -2.02
N LYS A 119 4.88 -7.64 -1.28
CA LYS A 119 5.91 -8.09 -0.34
C LYS A 119 5.33 -8.95 0.77
N ASN A 120 4.19 -8.57 1.33
CA ASN A 120 3.51 -9.37 2.35
C ASN A 120 3.09 -10.73 1.81
N ALA A 121 2.58 -10.79 0.58
CA ALA A 121 2.23 -12.03 -0.12
C ALA A 121 3.44 -12.94 -0.33
N CYS A 122 4.58 -12.39 -0.80
CA CYS A 122 5.84 -13.13 -0.94
C CYS A 122 6.33 -13.69 0.40
N GLU A 123 6.27 -12.87 1.45
CA GLU A 123 6.73 -13.28 2.79
C GLU A 123 5.83 -14.31 3.47
N ALA A 124 4.55 -14.39 3.08
CA ALA A 124 3.58 -15.34 3.62
C ALA A 124 3.58 -16.67 2.87
N SER A 125 3.92 -16.67 1.59
CA SER A 125 3.83 -17.83 0.69
C SER A 125 5.11 -18.65 0.63
N ASP A 126 4.94 -19.95 0.35
CA ASP A 126 6.05 -20.79 -0.08
C ASP A 126 6.44 -20.44 -1.53
N LYS A 127 7.74 -20.50 -1.84
CA LYS A 127 8.30 -20.13 -3.17
C LYS A 127 7.74 -20.94 -4.35
N ASN A 128 7.12 -22.08 -4.10
CA ASN A 128 6.51 -22.95 -5.10
C ASN A 128 5.05 -22.59 -5.43
N LYS A 129 4.51 -21.55 -4.77
CA LYS A 129 3.14 -21.12 -4.96
C LYS A 129 3.09 -19.79 -5.68
N GLU A 130 2.05 -19.60 -6.46
CA GLU A 130 1.82 -18.38 -7.21
C GLU A 130 1.26 -17.28 -6.30
N ILE A 131 1.62 -16.04 -6.60
CA ILE A 131 0.96 -14.84 -6.10
C ILE A 131 0.16 -14.30 -7.27
N ILE A 132 -1.14 -14.11 -7.07
CA ILE A 132 -2.04 -13.71 -8.15
C ILE A 132 -2.51 -12.29 -7.90
N ILE A 133 -2.38 -11.42 -8.91
CA ILE A 133 -2.88 -10.04 -8.85
C ILE A 133 -3.98 -9.92 -9.88
N ARG A 134 -5.22 -9.66 -9.41
CA ARG A 134 -6.39 -9.47 -10.28
C ARG A 134 -6.87 -8.03 -10.22
N THR A 135 -7.45 -7.60 -11.33
CA THR A 135 -8.17 -6.34 -11.39
C THR A 135 -9.54 -6.56 -12.02
N PHE A 136 -10.55 -5.88 -11.48
CA PHE A 136 -11.90 -5.93 -12.04
C PHE A 136 -12.71 -4.71 -11.65
N PHE A 137 -13.79 -4.47 -12.38
CA PHE A 137 -14.72 -3.38 -12.08
C PHE A 137 -15.92 -3.87 -11.29
N ASN A 138 -16.13 -3.31 -10.09
CA ASN A 138 -17.29 -3.63 -9.25
C ASN A 138 -18.46 -2.67 -9.56
N PHE A 139 -19.37 -3.10 -10.43
CA PHE A 139 -20.56 -2.31 -10.80
C PHE A 139 -21.48 -2.00 -9.61
N GLY A 140 -21.56 -2.88 -8.61
CA GLY A 140 -22.36 -2.69 -7.40
C GLY A 140 -21.87 -1.49 -6.55
N ALA A 141 -20.57 -1.29 -6.45
CA ALA A 141 -20.01 -0.14 -5.76
C ALA A 141 -20.34 1.19 -6.45
N ARG A 142 -20.40 1.22 -7.79
CA ARG A 142 -20.78 2.40 -8.57
C ARG A 142 -22.23 2.83 -8.36
N LEU A 143 -23.15 1.91 -8.20
CA LEU A 143 -24.56 2.21 -7.94
C LEU A 143 -24.75 2.87 -6.56
N ALA A 144 -23.88 2.56 -5.60
CA ALA A 144 -23.89 3.17 -4.28
C ALA A 144 -23.51 4.66 -4.28
N ILE A 145 -22.60 5.10 -5.18
CA ILE A 145 -22.24 6.52 -5.36
C ILE A 145 -23.43 7.33 -5.87
N SER A 146 -24.32 6.73 -6.67
CA SER A 146 -25.50 7.39 -7.21
C SER A 146 -26.69 7.44 -6.24
N GLY A 147 -26.52 7.09 -4.97
CA GLY A 147 -27.53 7.30 -3.92
C GLY A 147 -28.54 6.15 -3.75
N GLN A 148 -28.30 4.99 -4.36
CA GLN A 148 -29.25 3.85 -4.32
C GLN A 148 -28.72 2.59 -3.61
N GLY A 149 -27.68 2.68 -2.77
CA GLY A 149 -27.19 1.51 -2.04
C GLY A 149 -26.08 1.81 -1.04
N ALA A 150 -25.97 0.97 -0.01
CA ALA A 150 -24.94 1.06 1.03
C ALA A 150 -23.61 0.37 0.56
N GLY A 151 -22.97 0.89 -0.47
CA GLY A 151 -21.67 0.41 -0.94
C GLY A 151 -20.62 1.50 -0.83
N THR A 152 -19.42 1.15 -0.43
CA THR A 152 -18.28 2.06 -0.49
C THR A 152 -17.94 2.36 -1.95
N GLY A 153 -18.00 3.63 -2.35
CA GLY A 153 -17.92 4.12 -3.72
C GLY A 153 -16.60 3.91 -4.47
N SER A 154 -15.96 2.75 -4.36
CA SER A 154 -14.67 2.44 -4.97
C SER A 154 -14.83 1.30 -5.98
N PRO A 155 -15.21 1.62 -7.24
CA PRO A 155 -15.57 0.61 -8.23
C PRO A 155 -14.40 -0.13 -8.85
N LEU A 156 -13.20 0.44 -8.89
CA LEU A 156 -12.00 -0.22 -9.38
C LEU A 156 -11.42 -1.07 -8.25
N VAL A 157 -11.32 -2.37 -8.48
CA VAL A 157 -10.82 -3.31 -7.47
C VAL A 157 -9.54 -3.96 -7.93
N ILE A 158 -8.56 -4.01 -7.01
CA ILE A 158 -7.31 -4.75 -7.15
C ILE A 158 -7.31 -5.83 -6.06
N GLU A 159 -7.09 -7.08 -6.43
CA GLU A 159 -6.86 -8.18 -5.50
C GLU A 159 -5.41 -8.62 -5.55
N VAL A 160 -4.83 -8.83 -4.37
CA VAL A 160 -3.54 -9.51 -4.21
C VAL A 160 -3.80 -10.77 -3.41
N GLU A 161 -3.66 -11.93 -4.06
CA GLU A 161 -3.91 -13.24 -3.50
C GLU A 161 -2.60 -13.97 -3.24
N ASP A 162 -2.48 -14.54 -2.04
CA ASP A 162 -1.41 -15.41 -1.64
C ASP A 162 -1.92 -16.76 -1.11
N HIS A 163 -1.06 -17.76 -1.13
CA HIS A 163 -1.35 -19.11 -0.69
C HIS A 163 -0.51 -19.51 0.54
N GLY A 164 -0.25 -18.53 1.41
CA GLY A 164 0.52 -18.69 2.64
C GLY A 164 -0.26 -19.33 3.79
N GLY A 165 0.31 -19.24 5.00
CA GLY A 165 -0.29 -19.82 6.20
C GLY A 165 -1.60 -19.16 6.65
N GLY A 166 -1.98 -18.03 6.05
CA GLY A 166 -3.12 -17.22 6.47
C GLY A 166 -2.78 -16.30 7.64
N ILE A 167 -3.76 -15.49 8.02
CA ILE A 167 -3.65 -14.54 9.13
C ILE A 167 -4.24 -15.18 10.38
N PRO A 168 -3.48 -15.25 11.50
CA PRO A 168 -4.00 -15.71 12.79
C PRO A 168 -5.26 -14.97 13.20
N GLU A 169 -6.22 -15.68 13.78
CA GLU A 169 -7.56 -15.17 14.07
C GLU A 169 -7.53 -13.99 15.08
N ASP A 170 -6.63 -14.07 16.05
CA ASP A 170 -6.40 -13.05 17.07
C ASP A 170 -5.80 -11.74 16.51
N LEU A 171 -5.23 -11.79 15.31
CA LEU A 171 -4.65 -10.62 14.63
C LEU A 171 -5.57 -10.01 13.56
N ARG A 172 -6.57 -10.73 13.05
CA ARG A 172 -7.39 -10.31 11.90
C ARG A 172 -8.00 -8.91 12.04
N GLU A 173 -8.54 -8.60 13.20
CA GLU A 173 -9.17 -7.29 13.45
C GLU A 173 -8.15 -6.16 13.58
N ARG A 174 -6.87 -6.49 13.77
CA ARG A 174 -5.82 -5.54 14.12
C ARG A 174 -4.66 -5.50 13.12
N ILE A 175 -4.72 -6.23 12.02
CA ILE A 175 -3.62 -6.28 11.04
C ILE A 175 -3.29 -4.94 10.38
N PHE A 176 -4.25 -4.02 10.41
CA PHE A 176 -4.10 -2.65 9.90
C PHE A 176 -3.68 -1.66 10.98
N ASP A 177 -3.60 -2.08 12.24
CA ASP A 177 -3.08 -1.25 13.33
C ASP A 177 -1.55 -1.11 13.17
N PRO A 178 -0.99 0.07 13.40
CA PRO A 178 0.46 0.25 13.41
C PRO A 178 1.16 -0.69 14.41
N PHE A 179 2.30 -1.23 14.00
CA PHE A 179 3.16 -2.15 14.79
C PHE A 179 2.55 -3.53 15.11
N VAL A 180 1.43 -3.87 14.50
CA VAL A 180 0.90 -5.23 14.57
C VAL A 180 1.57 -6.09 13.50
N SER A 181 2.23 -7.17 13.92
CA SER A 181 2.92 -8.11 13.03
C SER A 181 2.96 -9.50 13.67
N SER A 182 2.74 -10.52 12.86
CA SER A 182 2.99 -11.93 13.25
C SER A 182 4.45 -12.33 13.05
N LYS A 183 5.26 -11.48 12.39
CA LYS A 183 6.65 -11.75 12.01
C LYS A 183 7.60 -11.15 13.03
N SER A 184 8.61 -11.93 13.46
CA SER A 184 9.62 -11.49 14.43
C SER A 184 10.44 -10.28 13.98
N ASN A 185 10.65 -10.11 12.66
CA ASN A 185 11.41 -9.01 12.06
C ASN A 185 10.53 -8.01 11.31
N GLY A 186 9.21 -8.13 11.40
CA GLY A 186 8.27 -7.22 10.74
C GLY A 186 8.06 -5.94 11.55
N SER A 187 8.22 -4.77 10.95
CA SER A 187 7.94 -3.48 11.61
C SER A 187 6.47 -3.28 11.96
N GLY A 188 5.55 -4.08 11.38
CA GLY A 188 4.10 -3.90 11.55
C GLY A 188 3.54 -2.59 10.98
N LEU A 189 4.32 -1.85 10.18
CA LEU A 189 3.90 -0.58 9.60
C LEU A 189 3.38 -0.70 8.17
N GLY A 190 3.72 -1.78 7.46
CA GLY A 190 3.41 -1.91 6.04
C GLY A 190 1.91 -1.89 5.74
N LEU A 191 1.11 -2.71 6.43
CA LEU A 191 -0.35 -2.75 6.24
C LEU A 191 -1.05 -1.50 6.78
N ALA A 192 -0.58 -0.93 7.88
CA ALA A 192 -1.09 0.33 8.41
C ALA A 192 -0.91 1.47 7.39
N LEU A 193 0.26 1.53 6.72
CA LEU A 193 0.52 2.49 5.66
C LEU A 193 -0.40 2.28 4.46
N VAL A 194 -0.61 1.02 4.03
CA VAL A 194 -1.57 0.70 2.96
C VAL A 194 -2.97 1.21 3.35
N ALA A 195 -3.44 0.92 4.57
CA ALA A 195 -4.75 1.34 5.03
C ALA A 195 -4.90 2.87 5.04
N SER A 196 -3.90 3.59 5.56
CA SER A 196 -3.90 5.06 5.54
C SER A 196 -3.92 5.61 4.12
N THR A 197 -3.00 5.14 3.25
CA THR A 197 -2.92 5.60 1.87
C THR A 197 -4.22 5.36 1.11
N ILE A 198 -4.82 4.18 1.22
CA ILE A 198 -6.07 3.86 0.52
C ILE A 198 -7.24 4.69 1.06
N ALA A 199 -7.32 4.89 2.38
CA ALA A 199 -8.33 5.78 2.99
C ALA A 199 -8.19 7.23 2.52
N ASP A 200 -6.97 7.75 2.46
CA ASP A 200 -6.66 9.08 1.97
C ASP A 200 -7.04 9.27 0.49
N HIS A 201 -6.98 8.20 -0.31
CA HIS A 201 -7.48 8.17 -1.69
C HIS A 201 -9.01 8.10 -1.77
N GLY A 202 -9.73 7.97 -0.64
CA GLY A 202 -11.17 7.72 -0.62
C GLY A 202 -11.53 6.30 -1.08
N GLY A 203 -10.56 5.39 -1.01
CA GLY A 203 -10.69 3.99 -1.35
C GLY A 203 -11.17 3.12 -0.20
N SER A 204 -11.18 1.82 -0.42
CA SER A 204 -11.50 0.79 0.56
C SER A 204 -10.42 -0.30 0.58
N LEU A 205 -10.14 -0.84 1.76
CA LEU A 205 -9.23 -1.96 1.95
C LEU A 205 -9.94 -3.04 2.76
N ASP A 206 -9.95 -4.26 2.23
CA ASP A 206 -10.54 -5.44 2.87
C ASP A 206 -9.59 -6.63 2.78
N VAL A 207 -9.78 -7.62 3.66
CA VAL A 207 -9.00 -8.84 3.67
C VAL A 207 -9.87 -10.05 3.96
N GLN A 208 -9.68 -11.09 3.18
CA GLN A 208 -10.23 -12.41 3.44
C GLN A 208 -9.06 -13.38 3.62
N SER A 209 -9.01 -14.06 4.75
CA SER A 209 -7.90 -14.97 5.05
C SER A 209 -8.36 -16.25 5.72
N ARG A 210 -7.80 -17.33 5.23
CA ARG A 210 -7.85 -18.69 5.83
C ARG A 210 -6.53 -19.38 5.58
N ALA A 211 -6.28 -20.49 6.24
CA ALA A 211 -5.08 -21.29 6.00
C ALA A 211 -4.96 -21.67 4.51
N GLY A 212 -3.83 -21.37 3.92
CA GLY A 212 -3.56 -21.64 2.51
C GLY A 212 -4.13 -20.62 1.50
N HIS A 213 -4.80 -19.54 1.96
CA HIS A 213 -5.41 -18.58 1.06
C HIS A 213 -5.69 -17.25 1.75
N THR A 214 -5.02 -16.19 1.31
CA THR A 214 -5.29 -14.82 1.75
C THR A 214 -5.48 -13.92 0.55
N VAL A 215 -6.50 -13.06 0.57
CA VAL A 215 -6.78 -12.08 -0.47
C VAL A 215 -6.93 -10.71 0.16
N PHE A 216 -6.07 -9.78 -0.21
CA PHE A 216 -6.25 -8.36 0.06
C PHE A 216 -6.97 -7.70 -1.10
N ARG A 217 -8.04 -6.95 -0.81
CA ARG A 217 -8.81 -6.18 -1.79
C ARG A 217 -8.63 -4.70 -1.57
N VAL A 218 -8.17 -4.01 -2.59
CA VAL A 218 -8.06 -2.56 -2.63
C VAL A 218 -9.09 -2.03 -3.59
N GLY A 219 -10.03 -1.21 -3.10
CA GLY A 219 -10.97 -0.48 -3.93
C GLY A 219 -10.50 0.96 -4.12
N LEU A 220 -10.50 1.47 -5.35
CA LEU A 220 -10.11 2.84 -5.67
C LEU A 220 -11.24 3.60 -6.38
N PRO A 221 -11.36 4.91 -6.15
CA PRO A 221 -12.23 5.77 -6.95
C PRO A 221 -11.68 5.86 -8.38
N VAL A 222 -12.58 6.03 -9.33
CA VAL A 222 -12.23 6.24 -10.73
C VAL A 222 -12.45 7.69 -11.13
N VAL A 223 -11.70 8.14 -12.12
CA VAL A 223 -11.89 9.48 -12.70
C VAL A 223 -13.33 9.59 -13.22
N SER A 224 -14.10 10.48 -12.63
CA SER A 224 -15.44 10.75 -13.13
C SER A 224 -15.35 11.40 -14.51
N PRO A 225 -16.07 10.92 -15.54
CA PRO A 225 -16.13 11.62 -16.80
C PRO A 225 -16.65 13.03 -16.52
N LYS A 226 -15.85 14.06 -16.84
CA LYS A 226 -16.32 15.44 -16.79
C LYS A 226 -17.56 15.51 -17.66
N HIS A 227 -18.72 15.69 -17.07
CA HIS A 227 -19.91 16.05 -17.80
C HIS A 227 -19.61 17.36 -18.51
N GLY A 228 -19.37 17.28 -19.81
CA GLY A 228 -19.28 18.46 -20.66
C GLY A 228 -20.59 19.23 -20.47
N GLY A 229 -20.52 20.34 -19.77
CA GLY A 229 -21.63 21.26 -19.64
C GLY A 229 -22.03 21.69 -21.05
N VAL A 230 -23.13 21.15 -21.53
CA VAL A 230 -23.83 21.75 -22.67
C VAL A 230 -24.37 23.08 -22.16
N GLU A 231 -23.59 24.14 -22.37
CA GLU A 231 -24.11 25.50 -22.26
C GLU A 231 -25.32 25.61 -23.19
N ARG A 232 -26.49 25.53 -22.61
CA ARG A 232 -27.73 25.92 -23.30
C ARG A 232 -27.65 27.42 -23.44
N SER A 233 -27.23 27.88 -24.60
CA SER A 233 -27.41 29.29 -24.99
C SER A 233 -28.88 29.69 -24.81
N PRO A 234 -29.20 30.80 -24.14
CA PRO A 234 -30.56 31.30 -24.05
C PRO A 234 -31.02 31.75 -25.42
N GLN A 235 -31.99 31.02 -25.99
CA GLN A 235 -32.67 31.45 -27.21
C GLN A 235 -33.32 32.80 -26.97
N GLY A 236 -32.94 33.75 -27.84
CA GLY A 236 -33.39 35.12 -27.81
C GLY A 236 -34.91 35.23 -27.86
N SER A 237 -35.44 36.04 -26.95
CA SER A 237 -36.81 36.55 -26.99
C SER A 237 -36.99 37.45 -28.21
N MET A 238 -37.65 36.96 -29.23
CA MET A 238 -38.17 37.82 -30.29
C MET A 238 -39.34 38.65 -29.73
N SER A 239 -39.08 39.94 -29.54
CA SER A 239 -40.12 40.95 -29.35
C SER A 239 -40.97 41.06 -30.63
N ARG A 240 -42.26 40.82 -30.52
CA ARG A 240 -43.24 41.31 -31.50
C ARG A 240 -43.88 42.56 -30.95
N SER A 241 -43.50 43.71 -31.60
CA SER A 241 -44.27 44.94 -31.55
C SER A 241 -45.53 44.78 -32.41
N LYS A 242 -46.66 45.03 -31.84
CA LYS A 242 -47.71 45.94 -32.33
C LYS A 242 -48.73 46.10 -31.23
#